data_bf1cce7ec0adec867a6eca909318d650
#
_entry.id   bf1cce7ec0adec867a6eca909318d650
#
_cell.length_a   1.000
_cell.length_b   1.000
_cell.length_c   1.000
_cell.angle_alpha   90.00
_cell.angle_beta   90.00
_cell.angle_gamma   90.00
#
_symmetry.space_group_name_H-M   'P 1'
#
loop_
_entity.id
_entity.type
_entity.pdbx_description
1 polymer ?
#
loop_
_entity_poly.entity_id
_entity_poly.type
_entity_poly.pdbx_seq_one_letter_code
_entity_poly.pdbx_strand_id
1 'polypeptide(L)'
;VLSDQTGYTSLVLTPQLRRSQLKQLKMMMIEPGRALVVVVLEAGVVKDRLVRIPSMIDSSQLMQIANAIEDSLTGMKLDDITLVTVTSAGRKTELPDSLLNQVLYEAYVAIKQADNLEVYMEGAHKMLSYPEFQNIDKAKDYYNMLSRDGIIAGYMNELSEERRQEKIVADAESETQDEQFERAEILDDTEGSLGGQVMKKRPAYMVRIGQEISLEGLSDCSLVTTSYRIGDTVVGNMGVIGPRR
;
A
#
# COMPACT_ATOMS: atom_id res chain seq x y z
N VAL A 1 -13.15 -16.15 -2.98
CA VAL A 1 -13.95 -16.31 -1.75
C VAL A 1 -14.84 -15.09 -1.47
N LEU A 2 -14.30 -13.85 -1.31
CA LEU A 2 -15.12 -12.66 -1.01
C LEU A 2 -16.13 -12.36 -2.14
N SER A 3 -15.67 -12.34 -3.37
CA SER A 3 -16.50 -12.15 -4.56
C SER A 3 -17.57 -13.26 -4.71
N ASP A 4 -17.26 -14.50 -4.33
CA ASP A 4 -18.23 -15.61 -4.41
C ASP A 4 -19.35 -15.48 -3.39
N GLN A 5 -19.01 -15.00 -2.19
CA GLN A 5 -19.98 -14.79 -1.12
C GLN A 5 -20.88 -13.59 -1.37
N THR A 6 -20.33 -12.51 -1.92
CA THR A 6 -21.08 -11.26 -2.14
C THR A 6 -21.79 -11.22 -3.48
N GLY A 7 -21.34 -11.96 -4.48
CA GLY A 7 -21.80 -11.83 -5.87
C GLY A 7 -21.30 -10.58 -6.57
N TYR A 8 -20.36 -9.84 -5.98
CA TYR A 8 -19.83 -8.57 -6.45
C TYR A 8 -18.35 -8.66 -6.80
N THR A 9 -17.82 -7.59 -7.41
CA THR A 9 -16.39 -7.48 -7.66
C THR A 9 -15.64 -7.19 -6.37
N SER A 10 -14.67 -8.01 -6.02
CA SER A 10 -13.80 -7.79 -4.88
C SER A 10 -12.45 -7.24 -5.30
N LEU A 11 -11.92 -6.33 -4.50
CA LEU A 11 -10.64 -5.67 -4.66
C LEU A 11 -9.79 -5.89 -3.41
N VAL A 12 -8.52 -6.17 -3.58
CA VAL A 12 -7.55 -6.20 -2.48
C VAL A 12 -6.31 -5.43 -2.92
N LEU A 13 -5.99 -4.38 -2.18
CA LEU A 13 -4.75 -3.62 -2.36
C LEU A 13 -3.64 -4.29 -1.56
N THR A 14 -2.48 -4.49 -2.18
CA THR A 14 -1.30 -5.02 -1.48
C THR A 14 -0.89 -4.12 -0.31
N PRO A 15 -0.15 -4.67 0.68
CA PRO A 15 0.34 -3.88 1.79
C PRO A 15 1.15 -2.67 1.35
N GLN A 16 0.93 -1.52 2.00
CA GLN A 16 1.81 -0.37 1.89
C GLN A 16 3.09 -0.61 2.67
N LEU A 17 4.20 -0.69 1.95
CA LEU A 17 5.49 -1.07 2.52
C LEU A 17 6.46 0.10 2.71
N ARG A 18 6.04 1.33 2.41
CA ARG A 18 6.88 2.55 2.50
C ARG A 18 7.57 2.71 3.85
N ARG A 19 6.86 2.38 4.94
CA ARG A 19 7.36 2.47 6.31
C ARG A 19 8.07 1.20 6.77
N SER A 20 8.00 0.13 5.98
CA SER A 20 8.73 -1.09 6.29
C SER A 20 10.22 -0.87 6.13
N GLN A 21 11.00 -1.53 6.98
CA GLN A 21 12.45 -1.44 6.92
C GLN A 21 13.00 -2.51 5.98
N LEU A 22 14.08 -2.17 5.29
CA LEU A 22 14.86 -3.13 4.52
C LEU A 22 15.54 -4.11 5.49
N LYS A 23 15.25 -5.39 5.32
CA LYS A 23 15.86 -6.46 6.12
C LYS A 23 17.07 -7.08 5.43
N GLN A 24 16.91 -7.39 4.14
CA GLN A 24 17.99 -7.96 3.33
C GLN A 24 17.89 -7.51 1.88
N LEU A 25 19.02 -7.40 1.22
CA LEU A 25 19.13 -7.20 -0.21
C LEU A 25 20.16 -8.18 -0.77
N LYS A 26 19.75 -9.01 -1.71
CA LYS A 26 20.63 -9.95 -2.39
C LYS A 26 20.61 -9.70 -3.89
N MET A 27 21.78 -9.85 -4.50
CA MET A 27 21.91 -9.80 -5.96
C MET A 27 22.60 -11.06 -6.43
N MET A 28 22.02 -11.74 -7.39
CA MET A 28 22.52 -12.98 -7.95
C MET A 28 22.67 -12.87 -9.45
N MET A 29 23.82 -13.19 -9.99
CA MET A 29 24.02 -13.24 -11.44
C MET A 29 23.32 -14.47 -12.01
N ILE A 30 22.46 -14.24 -12.99
CA ILE A 30 21.77 -15.30 -13.76
C ILE A 30 22.60 -15.66 -14.99
N GLU A 31 23.07 -14.64 -15.69
CA GLU A 31 23.94 -14.75 -16.85
C GLU A 31 24.74 -13.44 -17.01
N PRO A 32 25.82 -13.40 -17.80
CA PRO A 32 26.54 -12.15 -18.05
C PRO A 32 25.59 -11.05 -18.56
N GLY A 33 25.56 -9.91 -17.87
CA GLY A 33 24.67 -8.79 -18.19
C GLY A 33 23.29 -8.84 -17.56
N ARG A 34 22.93 -9.90 -16.81
CA ARG A 34 21.61 -10.03 -16.14
C ARG A 34 21.74 -10.56 -14.72
N ALA A 35 21.05 -9.93 -13.79
CA ALA A 35 21.03 -10.31 -12.40
C ALA A 35 19.60 -10.32 -11.83
N LEU A 36 19.39 -11.13 -10.81
CA LEU A 36 18.19 -11.10 -9.97
C LEU A 36 18.50 -10.30 -8.71
N VAL A 37 17.72 -9.28 -8.45
CA VAL A 37 17.72 -8.52 -7.19
C VAL A 37 16.59 -9.02 -6.34
N VAL A 38 16.87 -9.41 -5.10
CA VAL A 38 15.87 -9.85 -4.12
C VAL A 38 15.89 -8.88 -2.95
N VAL A 39 14.74 -8.29 -2.65
CA VAL A 39 14.51 -7.35 -1.55
C VAL A 39 13.62 -8.02 -0.52
N VAL A 40 14.10 -8.14 0.71
CA VAL A 40 13.35 -8.67 1.84
C VAL A 40 13.07 -7.56 2.83
N LEU A 41 11.82 -7.41 3.23
CA LEU A 41 11.37 -6.38 4.17
C LEU A 41 11.06 -6.98 5.55
N GLU A 42 11.18 -6.17 6.60
CA GLU A 42 10.82 -6.57 7.97
C GLU A 42 9.36 -7.04 8.10
N ALA A 43 8.46 -6.51 7.27
CA ALA A 43 7.07 -6.97 7.17
C ALA A 43 6.93 -8.42 6.66
N GLY A 44 8.03 -9.13 6.37
CA GLY A 44 8.02 -10.50 5.85
C GLY A 44 7.73 -10.58 4.35
N VAL A 45 7.66 -9.47 3.66
CA VAL A 45 7.45 -9.42 2.21
C VAL A 45 8.78 -9.58 1.49
N VAL A 46 8.78 -10.44 0.46
CA VAL A 46 9.90 -10.66 -0.45
C VAL A 46 9.48 -10.21 -1.83
N LYS A 47 10.25 -9.33 -2.43
CA LYS A 47 10.07 -8.90 -3.83
C LYS A 47 11.35 -9.19 -4.59
N ASP A 48 11.20 -9.61 -5.83
CA ASP A 48 12.31 -9.87 -6.73
C ASP A 48 12.16 -9.10 -8.03
N ARG A 49 13.29 -8.84 -8.65
CA ARG A 49 13.35 -8.17 -9.94
C ARG A 49 14.55 -8.64 -10.75
N LEU A 50 14.28 -9.01 -12.00
CA LEU A 50 15.32 -9.26 -12.99
C LEU A 50 15.81 -7.93 -13.57
N VAL A 51 17.11 -7.66 -13.47
CA VAL A 51 17.73 -6.40 -13.89
C VAL A 51 18.85 -6.61 -14.91
N ARG A 52 19.16 -5.56 -15.67
CA ARG A 52 20.30 -5.54 -16.60
C ARG A 52 21.48 -4.87 -15.92
N ILE A 53 22.62 -5.53 -15.94
CA ILE A 53 23.88 -5.04 -15.38
C ILE A 53 24.97 -5.03 -16.47
N PRO A 54 26.08 -4.29 -16.30
CA PRO A 54 27.21 -4.38 -17.22
C PRO A 54 27.72 -5.83 -17.31
N SER A 55 27.89 -6.35 -18.54
CA SER A 55 28.36 -7.72 -18.77
C SER A 55 29.79 -7.99 -18.31
N MET A 56 30.54 -6.91 -18.00
CA MET A 56 31.91 -6.99 -17.49
C MET A 56 31.98 -7.25 -15.99
N ILE A 57 30.86 -7.11 -15.27
CA ILE A 57 30.76 -7.41 -13.83
C ILE A 57 30.68 -8.92 -13.66
N ASP A 58 31.54 -9.48 -12.83
CA ASP A 58 31.48 -10.88 -12.45
C ASP A 58 30.61 -11.09 -11.20
N SER A 59 30.34 -12.37 -10.87
CA SER A 59 29.49 -12.72 -9.72
C SER A 59 30.08 -12.28 -8.37
N SER A 60 31.41 -12.22 -8.23
CA SER A 60 32.06 -11.79 -7.00
C SER A 60 31.92 -10.28 -6.80
N GLN A 61 32.14 -9.51 -7.86
CA GLN A 61 31.96 -8.06 -7.85
C GLN A 61 30.49 -7.68 -7.56
N LEU A 62 29.55 -8.38 -8.20
CA LEU A 62 28.12 -8.16 -7.94
C LEU A 62 27.76 -8.43 -6.49
N MET A 63 28.30 -9.49 -5.89
CA MET A 63 28.07 -9.82 -4.49
C MET A 63 28.71 -8.78 -3.54
N GLN A 64 29.88 -8.24 -3.87
CA GLN A 64 30.50 -7.16 -3.10
C GLN A 64 29.64 -5.91 -3.10
N ILE A 65 29.07 -5.51 -4.26
CA ILE A 65 28.16 -4.38 -4.37
C ILE A 65 26.90 -4.64 -3.53
N ALA A 66 26.29 -5.82 -3.66
CA ALA A 66 25.09 -6.17 -2.92
C ALA A 66 25.31 -6.11 -1.41
N ASN A 67 26.41 -6.66 -0.91
CA ASN A 67 26.76 -6.64 0.51
C ASN A 67 26.99 -5.19 1.00
N ALA A 68 27.69 -4.35 0.24
CA ALA A 68 27.93 -2.95 0.61
C ALA A 68 26.61 -2.15 0.72
N ILE A 69 25.66 -2.42 -0.17
CA ILE A 69 24.31 -1.84 -0.12
C ILE A 69 23.55 -2.37 1.09
N GLU A 70 23.52 -3.69 1.28
CA GLU A 70 22.83 -4.34 2.40
C GLU A 70 23.32 -3.82 3.74
N ASP A 71 24.64 -3.84 3.98
CA ASP A 71 25.26 -3.37 5.23
C ASP A 71 24.95 -1.89 5.54
N SER A 72 24.78 -1.09 4.50
CA SER A 72 24.53 0.35 4.66
C SER A 72 23.07 0.69 4.84
N LEU A 73 22.16 -0.10 4.27
CA LEU A 73 20.72 0.25 4.17
C LEU A 73 19.82 -0.66 5.05
N THR A 74 20.33 -1.75 5.59
CA THR A 74 19.56 -2.62 6.51
C THR A 74 19.05 -1.81 7.70
N GLY A 75 17.75 -1.95 8.01
CA GLY A 75 17.05 -1.19 9.05
C GLY A 75 16.54 0.18 8.61
N MET A 76 16.90 0.67 7.41
CA MET A 76 16.33 1.91 6.88
C MET A 76 14.92 1.66 6.34
N LYS A 77 14.02 2.64 6.54
CA LYS A 77 12.69 2.60 5.91
C LYS A 77 12.81 2.79 4.40
N LEU A 78 11.92 2.16 3.64
CA LEU A 78 11.91 2.30 2.17
C LEU A 78 11.78 3.77 1.72
N ASP A 79 11.02 4.59 2.44
CA ASP A 79 10.87 6.02 2.14
C ASP A 79 12.20 6.78 2.27
N ASP A 80 13.02 6.42 3.25
CA ASP A 80 14.29 7.10 3.55
C ASP A 80 15.43 6.66 2.60
N ILE A 81 15.24 5.54 1.88
CA ILE A 81 16.22 5.07 0.89
C ILE A 81 16.08 5.89 -0.39
N THR A 82 17.10 6.65 -0.72
CA THR A 82 17.20 7.49 -1.92
C THR A 82 18.30 6.96 -2.85
N LEU A 83 18.32 7.44 -4.09
CA LEU A 83 19.42 7.10 -5.01
C LEU A 83 20.78 7.54 -4.44
N VAL A 84 20.81 8.65 -3.70
CA VAL A 84 22.04 9.14 -3.05
C VAL A 84 22.54 8.19 -1.98
N THR A 85 21.65 7.65 -1.13
CA THR A 85 22.05 6.68 -0.09
C THR A 85 22.57 5.38 -0.69
N VAL A 86 21.90 4.86 -1.74
CA VAL A 86 22.35 3.66 -2.47
C VAL A 86 23.70 3.89 -3.14
N THR A 87 23.88 5.04 -3.80
CA THR A 87 25.15 5.38 -4.46
C THR A 87 26.28 5.53 -3.44
N SER A 88 26.01 6.14 -2.30
CA SER A 88 26.99 6.29 -1.22
C SER A 88 27.40 4.94 -0.63
N ALA A 89 26.46 4.00 -0.52
CA ALA A 89 26.72 2.64 -0.08
C ALA A 89 27.64 1.88 -1.06
N GLY A 90 27.34 1.97 -2.36
CA GLY A 90 28.12 1.29 -3.40
C GLY A 90 29.55 1.83 -3.57
N ARG A 91 29.78 3.12 -3.30
CA ARG A 91 31.12 3.73 -3.34
C ARG A 91 32.11 3.20 -2.27
N LYS A 92 31.62 2.40 -1.34
CA LYS A 92 32.51 1.67 -0.40
C LYS A 92 33.24 0.50 -1.08
N THR A 93 32.81 0.13 -2.30
CA THR A 93 33.53 -0.84 -3.13
C THR A 93 34.60 -0.12 -3.96
N GLU A 94 35.74 -0.76 -4.19
CA GLU A 94 36.86 -0.22 -4.98
C GLU A 94 36.64 -0.35 -6.51
N LEU A 95 35.39 -0.51 -6.94
CA LEU A 95 35.05 -0.70 -8.35
C LEU A 95 34.90 0.64 -9.10
N PRO A 96 35.21 0.68 -10.39
CA PRO A 96 35.05 1.90 -11.20
C PRO A 96 33.61 2.38 -11.24
N ASP A 97 33.39 3.69 -11.11
CA ASP A 97 32.06 4.34 -11.17
C ASP A 97 31.27 3.97 -12.43
N SER A 98 31.94 3.74 -13.57
CA SER A 98 31.29 3.36 -14.83
C SER A 98 30.60 2.00 -14.78
N LEU A 99 31.07 1.09 -13.93
CA LEU A 99 30.44 -0.21 -13.68
C LEU A 99 29.40 -0.15 -12.57
N LEU A 100 29.67 0.65 -11.53
CA LEU A 100 28.82 0.76 -10.36
C LEU A 100 27.48 1.44 -10.65
N ASN A 101 27.48 2.56 -11.37
CA ASN A 101 26.31 3.41 -11.48
C ASN A 101 25.05 2.69 -12.00
N GLN A 102 25.20 1.80 -12.99
CA GLN A 102 24.08 1.05 -13.52
C GLN A 102 23.55 0.03 -12.49
N VAL A 103 24.42 -0.68 -11.80
CA VAL A 103 24.03 -1.69 -10.78
C VAL A 103 23.33 -1.01 -9.60
N LEU A 104 23.88 0.13 -9.13
CA LEU A 104 23.32 0.89 -8.03
C LEU A 104 21.95 1.48 -8.38
N TYR A 105 21.80 1.98 -9.61
CA TYR A 105 20.50 2.45 -10.10
C TYR A 105 19.47 1.31 -10.16
N GLU A 106 19.84 0.14 -10.68
CA GLU A 106 18.92 -1.01 -10.74
C GLU A 106 18.58 -1.53 -9.33
N ALA A 107 19.53 -1.53 -8.40
CA ALA A 107 19.28 -1.86 -7.00
C ALA A 107 18.28 -0.86 -6.37
N TYR A 108 18.49 0.44 -6.58
CA TYR A 108 17.58 1.48 -6.12
C TYR A 108 16.16 1.29 -6.67
N VAL A 109 16.03 1.05 -7.98
CA VAL A 109 14.72 0.84 -8.62
C VAL A 109 14.06 -0.42 -8.07
N ALA A 110 14.81 -1.51 -7.85
CA ALA A 110 14.27 -2.73 -7.25
C ALA A 110 13.74 -2.49 -5.82
N ILE A 111 14.49 -1.74 -5.01
CA ILE A 111 14.06 -1.36 -3.65
C ILE A 111 12.78 -0.52 -3.70
N LYS A 112 12.73 0.50 -4.57
CA LYS A 112 11.54 1.36 -4.68
C LYS A 112 10.32 0.63 -5.24
N GLN A 113 10.52 -0.31 -6.14
CA GLN A 113 9.43 -1.14 -6.66
C GLN A 113 8.90 -2.16 -5.65
N ALA A 114 9.64 -2.46 -4.58
CA ALA A 114 9.12 -3.30 -3.49
C ALA A 114 7.89 -2.67 -2.80
N ASP A 115 7.72 -1.35 -2.90
CA ASP A 115 6.55 -0.62 -2.40
C ASP A 115 5.44 -0.39 -3.43
N ASN A 116 5.56 -0.91 -4.65
CA ASN A 116 4.50 -0.74 -5.63
C ASN A 116 3.20 -1.39 -5.14
N LEU A 117 2.16 -0.57 -5.14
CA LEU A 117 0.82 -1.02 -4.81
C LEU A 117 0.25 -1.81 -6.00
N GLU A 118 -0.16 -3.02 -5.73
CA GLU A 118 -0.85 -3.89 -6.69
C GLU A 118 -2.29 -4.10 -6.23
N VAL A 119 -3.23 -4.12 -7.18
CA VAL A 119 -4.63 -4.46 -6.92
C VAL A 119 -4.89 -5.86 -7.43
N TYR A 120 -5.33 -6.72 -6.54
CA TYR A 120 -5.91 -8.02 -6.93
C TYR A 120 -7.42 -7.87 -7.02
N MET A 121 -7.97 -8.28 -8.16
CA MET A 121 -9.39 -8.15 -8.45
C MET A 121 -9.99 -9.48 -8.85
N GLU A 122 -11.18 -9.75 -8.35
CA GLU A 122 -11.93 -10.95 -8.71
C GLU A 122 -13.42 -10.66 -8.86
N GLY A 123 -14.08 -11.37 -9.77
CA GLY A 123 -15.52 -11.35 -9.94
C GLY A 123 -16.07 -10.16 -10.72
N ALA A 124 -15.26 -9.45 -11.50
CA ALA A 124 -15.71 -8.33 -12.34
C ALA A 124 -16.88 -8.73 -13.27
N HIS A 125 -16.87 -9.95 -13.79
CA HIS A 125 -17.92 -10.48 -14.67
C HIS A 125 -19.28 -10.63 -13.99
N LYS A 126 -19.33 -10.77 -12.66
CA LYS A 126 -20.57 -10.95 -11.91
C LYS A 126 -21.47 -9.70 -11.98
N MET A 127 -20.85 -8.53 -12.16
CA MET A 127 -21.58 -7.27 -12.31
C MET A 127 -22.46 -7.24 -13.55
N LEU A 128 -22.10 -7.97 -14.62
CA LEU A 128 -22.91 -8.06 -15.84
C LEU A 128 -24.28 -8.75 -15.65
N SER A 129 -24.48 -9.46 -14.53
CA SER A 129 -25.75 -10.07 -14.18
C SER A 129 -26.77 -9.06 -13.66
N TYR A 130 -26.35 -7.84 -13.34
CA TYR A 130 -27.19 -6.81 -12.78
C TYR A 130 -27.76 -5.90 -13.87
N PRO A 131 -29.03 -5.44 -13.75
CA PRO A 131 -29.69 -4.63 -14.77
C PRO A 131 -28.95 -3.34 -15.13
N GLU A 132 -28.25 -2.75 -14.18
CA GLU A 132 -27.46 -1.52 -14.34
C GLU A 132 -26.35 -1.67 -15.40
N PHE A 133 -25.84 -2.91 -15.60
CA PHE A 133 -24.74 -3.25 -16.51
C PHE A 133 -25.18 -4.04 -17.75
N GLN A 134 -26.48 -4.14 -18.01
CA GLN A 134 -27.00 -4.72 -19.26
C GLN A 134 -26.78 -3.81 -20.47
N ASN A 135 -26.54 -2.51 -20.26
CA ASN A 135 -26.12 -1.61 -21.31
C ASN A 135 -24.64 -1.85 -21.64
N ILE A 136 -24.35 -2.10 -22.90
CA ILE A 136 -23.01 -2.44 -23.40
C ILE A 136 -21.99 -1.32 -23.14
N ASP A 137 -22.41 -0.05 -23.27
CA ASP A 137 -21.50 1.08 -23.04
C ASP A 137 -21.12 1.19 -21.56
N LYS A 138 -22.08 1.04 -20.66
CA LYS A 138 -21.82 1.03 -19.20
C LYS A 138 -20.94 -0.14 -18.80
N ALA A 139 -21.19 -1.33 -19.33
CA ALA A 139 -20.36 -2.51 -19.09
C ALA A 139 -18.93 -2.29 -19.58
N LYS A 140 -18.76 -1.68 -20.75
CA LYS A 140 -17.48 -1.35 -21.32
C LYS A 140 -16.70 -0.33 -20.49
N ASP A 141 -17.37 0.75 -20.04
CA ASP A 141 -16.76 1.79 -19.21
C ASP A 141 -16.31 1.20 -17.86
N TYR A 142 -17.14 0.36 -17.27
CA TYR A 142 -16.81 -0.39 -16.06
C TYR A 142 -15.55 -1.25 -16.23
N TYR A 143 -15.49 -2.09 -17.27
CA TYR A 143 -14.33 -2.93 -17.54
C TYR A 143 -13.07 -2.12 -17.90
N ASN A 144 -13.23 -1.05 -18.67
CA ASN A 144 -12.12 -0.15 -19.00
C ASN A 144 -11.51 0.48 -17.76
N MET A 145 -12.34 0.88 -16.79
CA MET A 145 -11.85 1.42 -15.51
C MET A 145 -11.15 0.35 -14.69
N LEU A 146 -11.74 -0.84 -14.57
CA LEU A 146 -11.14 -1.95 -13.82
C LEU A 146 -9.80 -2.44 -14.42
N SER A 147 -9.59 -2.25 -15.71
CA SER A 147 -8.32 -2.60 -16.37
C SER A 147 -7.19 -1.59 -16.10
N ARG A 148 -7.47 -0.51 -15.37
CA ARG A 148 -6.49 0.52 -15.00
C ARG A 148 -6.02 0.35 -13.56
N ASP A 149 -5.30 -0.74 -13.30
CA ASP A 149 -4.86 -1.15 -11.96
C ASP A 149 -4.23 -0.01 -11.15
N GLY A 150 -3.37 0.80 -11.77
CA GLY A 150 -2.71 1.93 -11.11
C GLY A 150 -3.66 3.03 -10.65
N ILE A 151 -4.75 3.27 -11.38
CA ILE A 151 -5.77 4.27 -11.00
C ILE A 151 -6.59 3.76 -9.82
N ILE A 152 -7.00 2.50 -9.87
CA ILE A 152 -7.75 1.87 -8.78
C ILE A 152 -6.88 1.78 -7.52
N ALA A 153 -5.61 1.37 -7.66
CA ALA A 153 -4.67 1.34 -6.56
C ALA A 153 -4.51 2.72 -5.90
N GLY A 154 -4.32 3.76 -6.72
CA GLY A 154 -4.23 5.14 -6.26
C GLY A 154 -5.47 5.58 -5.49
N TYR A 155 -6.65 5.33 -6.05
CA TYR A 155 -7.92 5.70 -5.42
C TYR A 155 -8.17 4.97 -4.09
N MET A 156 -7.94 3.65 -4.06
CA MET A 156 -8.09 2.88 -2.82
C MET A 156 -7.09 3.32 -1.75
N ASN A 157 -5.90 3.75 -2.17
CA ASN A 157 -4.90 4.32 -1.27
C ASN A 157 -5.36 5.66 -0.70
N GLU A 158 -5.91 6.55 -1.53
CA GLU A 158 -6.47 7.85 -1.12
C GLU A 158 -7.57 7.67 -0.08
N LEU A 159 -8.53 6.77 -0.31
CA LEU A 159 -9.57 6.43 0.66
C LEU A 159 -9.01 5.91 2.00
N SER A 160 -7.89 5.21 1.95
CA SER A 160 -7.21 4.74 3.14
C SER A 160 -6.59 5.86 3.96
N GLU A 161 -5.96 6.83 3.29
CA GLU A 161 -5.37 7.99 3.94
C GLU A 161 -6.44 8.94 4.49
N GLU A 162 -7.54 9.19 3.77
CA GLU A 162 -8.70 9.95 4.26
C GLU A 162 -9.21 9.36 5.57
N ARG A 163 -9.46 8.06 5.59
CA ARG A 163 -9.94 7.35 6.77
C ARG A 163 -8.97 7.40 7.94
N ARG A 164 -7.68 7.38 7.66
CA ARG A 164 -6.64 7.49 8.67
C ARG A 164 -6.63 8.89 9.29
N GLN A 165 -6.77 9.93 8.47
CA GLN A 165 -6.85 11.31 8.93
C GLN A 165 -8.12 11.53 9.78
N GLU A 166 -9.27 11.06 9.33
CA GLU A 166 -10.52 11.12 10.10
C GLU A 166 -10.40 10.44 11.47
N LYS A 167 -9.66 9.33 11.54
CA LYS A 167 -9.43 8.64 12.81
C LYS A 167 -8.55 9.46 13.74
N ILE A 168 -7.45 10.04 13.24
CA ILE A 168 -6.54 10.88 14.04
C ILE A 168 -7.27 12.10 14.61
N VAL A 169 -8.10 12.76 13.78
CA VAL A 169 -8.89 13.93 14.24
C VAL A 169 -9.89 13.51 15.32
N ALA A 170 -10.57 12.38 15.14
CA ALA A 170 -11.54 11.89 16.11
C ALA A 170 -10.92 11.45 17.44
N ASP A 171 -9.75 10.82 17.40
CA ASP A 171 -9.01 10.43 18.60
C ASP A 171 -8.52 11.69 19.36
N ALA A 172 -8.06 12.73 18.65
CA ALA A 172 -7.66 14.01 19.23
C ALA A 172 -8.86 14.80 19.84
N GLU A 173 -10.03 14.75 19.19
CA GLU A 173 -11.25 15.38 19.72
C GLU A 173 -11.76 14.67 20.98
N SER A 174 -11.58 13.35 21.09
CA SER A 174 -11.96 12.59 22.29
C SER A 174 -11.03 12.89 23.46
N GLU A 175 -9.73 13.00 23.24
CA GLU A 175 -8.75 13.35 24.29
C GLU A 175 -8.99 14.76 24.83
N THR A 176 -9.34 15.73 23.98
CA THR A 176 -9.67 17.11 24.42
C THR A 176 -10.97 17.19 25.19
N GLN A 177 -11.93 16.32 24.93
CA GLN A 177 -13.18 16.25 25.69
C GLN A 177 -12.97 15.61 27.07
N ASP A 178 -12.14 14.57 27.16
CA ASP A 178 -11.83 13.93 28.43
C ASP A 178 -11.03 14.88 29.36
N GLU A 179 -10.06 15.66 28.83
CA GLU A 179 -9.36 16.68 29.62
C GLU A 179 -10.28 17.84 30.09
N GLN A 180 -11.30 18.19 29.33
CA GLN A 180 -12.29 19.19 29.74
C GLN A 180 -13.25 18.64 30.78
N PHE A 181 -13.58 17.35 30.75
CA PHE A 181 -14.41 16.68 31.73
C PHE A 181 -13.69 16.55 33.08
N GLU A 182 -12.43 16.10 33.09
CA GLU A 182 -11.62 16.05 34.29
C GLU A 182 -11.46 17.43 34.94
N ARG A 183 -11.35 18.51 34.17
CA ARG A 183 -11.32 19.88 34.69
C ARG A 183 -12.67 20.37 35.25
N ALA A 184 -13.77 19.86 34.72
CA ALA A 184 -15.12 20.22 35.21
C ALA A 184 -15.52 19.45 36.44
N GLU A 185 -15.10 18.20 36.62
CA GLU A 185 -15.37 17.42 37.85
C GLU A 185 -14.64 17.94 39.10
N ILE A 186 -13.55 18.67 38.92
CA ILE A 186 -12.83 19.30 40.07
C ILE A 186 -13.60 20.50 40.63
N LEU A 187 -14.65 20.99 39.97
CA LEU A 187 -15.37 22.22 40.34
C LEU A 187 -16.81 22.03 40.81
N ASP A 188 -17.36 20.81 40.81
CA ASP A 188 -18.78 20.61 41.23
C ASP A 188 -18.98 19.31 42.01
N ASP A 189 -18.91 19.43 43.36
CA ASP A 189 -19.32 18.42 44.33
C ASP A 189 -20.83 18.47 44.51
N THR A 190 -21.64 18.04 43.55
CA THR A 190 -23.07 17.76 43.76
C THR A 190 -23.62 16.70 42.80
N GLU A 191 -23.95 15.58 43.42
CA GLU A 191 -24.89 14.52 43.09
C GLU A 191 -25.42 14.38 41.64
N GLY A 192 -25.06 13.26 41.03
CA GLY A 192 -26.02 12.37 40.36
C GLY A 192 -26.41 12.71 38.91
N SER A 193 -25.69 12.14 37.92
CA SER A 193 -26.39 11.66 36.73
C SER A 193 -25.58 10.60 36.01
N LEU A 194 -26.10 9.37 35.97
CA LEU A 194 -25.72 8.28 35.10
C LEU A 194 -26.06 8.65 33.66
N GLY A 195 -25.13 9.32 32.98
CA GLY A 195 -25.19 9.56 31.55
C GLY A 195 -24.08 8.78 30.83
N GLY A 196 -24.26 7.46 30.67
CA GLY A 196 -23.37 6.68 29.83
C GLY A 196 -23.40 7.20 28.39
N GLN A 197 -22.43 8.02 28.01
CA GLN A 197 -22.21 8.34 26.60
C GLN A 197 -21.81 7.07 25.87
N VAL A 198 -22.74 6.55 25.06
CA VAL A 198 -22.45 5.50 24.09
C VAL A 198 -21.44 6.10 23.10
N MET A 199 -20.15 5.81 23.28
CA MET A 199 -19.14 6.07 22.27
C MET A 199 -19.66 5.46 20.98
N LYS A 200 -20.07 6.29 20.03
CA LYS A 200 -20.43 5.86 18.68
C LYS A 200 -19.16 5.31 18.03
N LYS A 201 -18.94 4.00 18.19
CA LYS A 201 -17.87 3.29 17.53
C LYS A 201 -18.07 3.50 16.02
N ARG A 202 -17.20 4.30 15.39
CA ARG A 202 -17.28 4.55 13.94
C ARG A 202 -17.18 3.23 13.20
N PRO A 203 -17.92 3.06 12.10
CA PRO A 203 -17.91 1.80 11.36
C PRO A 203 -16.49 1.50 10.87
N ALA A 204 -16.12 0.23 10.94
CA ALA A 204 -14.82 -0.24 10.48
C ALA A 204 -14.67 -0.20 8.95
N TYR A 205 -15.63 0.32 8.22
CA TYR A 205 -15.68 0.39 6.75
C TYR A 205 -16.10 1.80 6.28
N MET A 206 -15.71 2.14 5.05
CA MET A 206 -16.15 3.34 4.33
C MET A 206 -17.02 2.93 3.16
N VAL A 207 -18.05 3.73 2.88
CA VAL A 207 -18.96 3.51 1.75
C VAL A 207 -18.92 4.76 0.86
N ARG A 208 -18.82 4.55 -0.45
CA ARG A 208 -18.96 5.58 -1.48
C ARG A 208 -20.01 5.13 -2.49
N ILE A 209 -20.93 5.99 -2.88
CA ILE A 209 -22.05 5.63 -3.74
C ILE A 209 -22.12 6.58 -4.94
N GLY A 210 -22.14 6.01 -6.13
CA GLY A 210 -22.38 6.75 -7.37
C GLY A 210 -21.33 7.84 -7.60
N GLN A 211 -21.74 9.10 -7.57
CA GLN A 211 -20.87 10.26 -7.84
C GLN A 211 -19.85 10.53 -6.73
N GLU A 212 -20.00 9.93 -5.57
CA GLU A 212 -18.96 9.98 -4.52
C GLU A 212 -17.72 9.16 -4.89
N ILE A 213 -17.84 8.26 -5.87
CA ILE A 213 -16.72 7.52 -6.43
C ILE A 213 -16.10 8.37 -7.53
N SER A 214 -14.95 8.95 -7.27
CA SER A 214 -14.23 9.84 -8.21
C SER A 214 -13.57 9.10 -9.38
N LEU A 215 -14.07 7.89 -9.73
CA LEU A 215 -13.60 7.08 -10.84
C LEU A 215 -14.61 7.04 -11.97
N GLU A 216 -14.21 7.50 -13.13
CA GLU A 216 -15.02 7.47 -14.35
C GLU A 216 -15.38 6.01 -14.71
N GLY A 217 -16.66 5.76 -15.03
CA GLY A 217 -17.16 4.40 -15.31
C GLY A 217 -17.69 3.64 -14.08
N LEU A 218 -17.57 4.18 -12.86
CA LEU A 218 -18.11 3.59 -11.63
C LEU A 218 -19.27 4.38 -11.02
N SER A 219 -19.85 5.34 -11.75
CA SER A 219 -20.98 6.17 -11.28
C SER A 219 -22.26 5.39 -10.98
N ASP A 220 -22.44 4.23 -11.57
CA ASP A 220 -23.57 3.31 -11.31
C ASP A 220 -23.22 2.24 -10.24
N CYS A 221 -22.10 2.41 -9.56
CA CYS A 221 -21.60 1.49 -8.53
C CYS A 221 -21.72 2.05 -7.12
N SER A 222 -21.61 1.14 -6.16
CA SER A 222 -21.31 1.41 -4.76
C SER A 222 -20.01 0.71 -4.41
N LEU A 223 -19.14 1.39 -3.68
CA LEU A 223 -17.86 0.86 -3.20
C LEU A 223 -17.85 0.84 -1.68
N VAL A 224 -17.63 -0.33 -1.10
CA VAL A 224 -17.42 -0.50 0.33
C VAL A 224 -15.98 -0.91 0.56
N THR A 225 -15.25 -0.16 1.37
CA THR A 225 -13.83 -0.44 1.67
C THR A 225 -13.59 -0.60 3.15
N THR A 226 -12.61 -1.44 3.48
CA THR A 226 -12.10 -1.60 4.85
C THR A 226 -10.61 -1.86 4.81
N SER A 227 -9.93 -1.63 5.94
CA SER A 227 -8.52 -1.98 6.08
C SER A 227 -8.39 -3.38 6.65
N TYR A 228 -7.36 -4.10 6.25
CA TYR A 228 -6.98 -5.36 6.87
C TYR A 228 -5.65 -5.24 7.61
N ARG A 229 -5.43 -6.14 8.58
CA ARG A 229 -4.29 -6.09 9.48
C ARG A 229 -3.52 -7.41 9.45
N ILE A 230 -2.22 -7.28 9.77
CA ILE A 230 -1.36 -8.42 10.13
C ILE A 230 -0.89 -8.14 11.56
N GLY A 231 -1.38 -8.93 12.52
CA GLY A 231 -1.25 -8.60 13.94
C GLY A 231 -1.95 -7.26 14.24
N ASP A 232 -1.25 -6.34 14.89
CA ASP A 232 -1.78 -5.00 15.23
C ASP A 232 -1.55 -3.95 14.14
N THR A 233 -0.79 -4.28 13.09
CA THR A 233 -0.44 -3.34 12.02
C THR A 233 -1.46 -3.38 10.89
N VAL A 234 -2.04 -2.22 10.54
CA VAL A 234 -2.81 -2.03 9.31
C VAL A 234 -1.85 -2.07 8.14
N VAL A 235 -2.05 -3.03 7.24
CA VAL A 235 -1.12 -3.27 6.14
C VAL A 235 -1.70 -2.98 4.77
N GLY A 236 -3.02 -3.02 4.60
CA GLY A 236 -3.63 -2.76 3.30
C GLY A 236 -5.14 -2.58 3.39
N ASN A 237 -5.76 -2.45 2.24
CA ASN A 237 -7.19 -2.23 2.09
C ASN A 237 -7.82 -3.28 1.21
N MET A 238 -9.06 -3.59 1.49
CA MET A 238 -9.90 -4.41 0.64
C MET A 238 -11.22 -3.69 0.38
N GLY A 239 -11.85 -3.99 -0.73
CA GLY A 239 -13.13 -3.39 -1.08
C GLY A 239 -14.01 -4.35 -1.88
N VAL A 240 -15.26 -3.97 -1.97
CA VAL A 240 -16.28 -4.63 -2.81
C VAL A 240 -16.98 -3.56 -3.61
N ILE A 241 -17.05 -3.76 -4.93
CA ILE A 241 -17.83 -2.94 -5.84
C ILE A 241 -19.10 -3.71 -6.18
N GLY A 242 -20.25 -3.11 -5.86
CA GLY A 242 -21.58 -3.59 -6.22
C GLY A 242 -22.36 -2.56 -7.03
N PRO A 243 -23.57 -2.91 -7.52
CA PRO A 243 -24.44 -1.97 -8.19
C PRO A 243 -24.94 -0.90 -7.22
N ARG A 244 -25.20 0.31 -7.73
CA ARG A 244 -25.82 1.40 -6.97
C ARG A 244 -27.31 1.07 -6.71
N ARG A 245 -27.62 0.71 -5.49
CA ARG A 245 -28.99 0.48 -5.01
C ARG A 245 -29.22 1.17 -3.68
#